data_aa03d1598b07574b31f4f63988c65b44
#
_entry.id   aa03d1598b07574b31f4f63988c65b44
#
_cell.length_a   1.000
_cell.length_b   1.000
_cell.length_c   1.000
_cell.angle_alpha   90.00
_cell.angle_beta   90.00
_cell.angle_gamma   90.00
#
_symmetry.space_group_name_H-M   'P 1'
#
loop_
_entity.id
_entity.type
_entity.pdbx_description
1 polymer ?
#
loop_
_entity_poly.entity_id
_entity_poly.type
_entity_poly.pdbx_seq_one_letter_code
_entity_poly.pdbx_strand_id
1 'polypeptide(L)'
;MATSPSLPVSSPAMPYGVVANSMTDRYVDAYRTAKFQTGVGATIKKASLVVGGIIDGLCLINILSNLGSQSMFGPNLFGAALGLFGLIVATAGGAIGWILGTLISAQGQLLKATLDGAVNTSPFLEDRERARIMSL
;
A
#
# COMPACT_ATOMS: atom_id res chain seq x y z
N MET A 1 -21.86 -48.25 -40.58
CA MET A 1 -20.52 -47.60 -40.29
C MET A 1 -20.59 -46.98 -38.93
N ALA A 2 -19.97 -47.62 -37.94
CA ALA A 2 -19.92 -47.10 -36.56
C ALA A 2 -18.62 -46.32 -36.40
N THR A 3 -18.70 -45.01 -36.17
CA THR A 3 -17.56 -44.13 -35.83
C THR A 3 -17.18 -44.38 -34.37
N SER A 4 -16.01 -44.97 -34.14
CA SER A 4 -15.44 -45.14 -32.81
C SER A 4 -15.17 -43.75 -32.18
N PRO A 5 -15.58 -43.49 -30.92
CA PRO A 5 -15.23 -42.27 -30.25
C PRO A 5 -13.71 -42.23 -29.98
N SER A 6 -13.03 -41.19 -30.46
CA SER A 6 -11.64 -40.95 -30.16
C SER A 6 -11.48 -40.69 -28.66
N LEU A 7 -10.67 -41.49 -27.98
CA LEU A 7 -10.29 -41.29 -26.58
C LEU A 7 -9.56 -39.92 -26.42
N PRO A 8 -9.85 -39.18 -25.38
CA PRO A 8 -9.14 -37.91 -25.11
C PRO A 8 -7.65 -38.21 -24.92
N VAL A 9 -6.82 -37.49 -25.68
CA VAL A 9 -5.36 -37.51 -25.53
C VAL A 9 -5.04 -37.05 -24.11
N SER A 10 -4.57 -37.97 -23.28
CA SER A 10 -4.10 -37.62 -21.93
C SER A 10 -2.89 -36.68 -22.07
N SER A 11 -3.06 -35.42 -21.67
CA SER A 11 -1.94 -34.48 -21.54
C SER A 11 -0.86 -35.10 -20.65
N PRO A 12 0.41 -35.05 -21.03
CA PRO A 12 1.50 -35.57 -20.20
C PRO A 12 1.43 -34.92 -18.83
N ALA A 13 1.26 -35.72 -17.78
CA ALA A 13 1.28 -35.23 -16.40
C ALA A 13 2.65 -34.63 -16.12
N MET A 14 2.72 -33.34 -15.84
CA MET A 14 3.98 -32.70 -15.44
C MET A 14 4.52 -33.38 -14.18
N PRO A 15 5.85 -33.65 -14.11
CA PRO A 15 6.44 -34.25 -12.93
C PRO A 15 6.18 -33.36 -11.70
N TYR A 16 5.71 -33.98 -10.61
CA TYR A 16 5.27 -33.33 -9.38
C TYR A 16 6.27 -32.27 -8.85
N GLY A 17 7.58 -32.53 -8.94
CA GLY A 17 8.62 -31.57 -8.50
C GLY A 17 8.66 -30.26 -9.30
N VAL A 18 8.33 -30.28 -10.59
CA VAL A 18 8.30 -29.06 -11.42
C VAL A 18 7.11 -28.19 -11.04
N VAL A 19 5.99 -28.80 -10.73
CA VAL A 19 4.76 -28.08 -10.29
C VAL A 19 4.98 -27.47 -8.90
N ALA A 20 5.58 -28.19 -7.97
CA ALA A 20 5.87 -27.72 -6.63
C ALA A 20 6.82 -26.50 -6.64
N ASN A 21 7.93 -26.55 -7.39
CA ASN A 21 8.85 -25.43 -7.51
C ASN A 21 8.19 -24.19 -8.10
N SER A 22 7.38 -24.33 -9.15
CA SER A 22 6.67 -23.21 -9.76
C SER A 22 5.63 -22.59 -8.83
N MET A 23 5.00 -23.36 -7.96
CA MET A 23 4.07 -22.89 -6.94
C MET A 23 4.80 -22.13 -5.83
N THR A 24 5.91 -22.67 -5.33
CA THR A 24 6.75 -22.01 -4.32
C THR A 24 7.20 -20.63 -4.79
N ASP A 25 7.70 -20.51 -6.03
CA ASP A 25 8.14 -19.24 -6.59
C ASP A 25 7.00 -18.21 -6.66
N ARG A 26 5.81 -18.63 -7.08
CA ARG A 26 4.61 -17.75 -7.13
C ARG A 26 4.23 -17.23 -5.75
N TYR A 27 4.26 -18.08 -4.72
CA TYR A 27 3.97 -17.66 -3.35
C TYR A 27 5.02 -16.69 -2.82
N VAL A 28 6.30 -16.94 -3.07
CA VAL A 28 7.41 -16.04 -2.69
C VAL A 28 7.24 -14.66 -3.32
N ASP A 29 6.93 -14.59 -4.61
CA ASP A 29 6.71 -13.31 -5.31
C ASP A 29 5.47 -12.58 -4.77
N ALA A 30 4.39 -13.30 -4.50
CA ALA A 30 3.19 -12.72 -3.91
C ALA A 30 3.44 -12.16 -2.50
N TYR A 31 4.21 -12.85 -1.66
CA TYR A 31 4.63 -12.36 -0.35
C TYR A 31 5.49 -11.11 -0.44
N ARG A 32 6.46 -11.09 -1.36
CA ARG A 32 7.28 -9.89 -1.61
C ARG A 32 6.42 -8.70 -2.02
N THR A 33 5.44 -8.92 -2.90
CA THR A 33 4.50 -7.88 -3.32
C THR A 33 3.66 -7.39 -2.15
N ALA A 34 3.13 -8.26 -1.31
CA ALA A 34 2.35 -7.89 -0.11
C ALA A 34 3.18 -7.06 0.87
N LYS A 35 4.42 -7.48 1.12
CA LYS A 35 5.37 -6.76 1.99
C LYS A 35 5.73 -5.37 1.42
N PHE A 36 5.96 -5.29 0.10
CA PHE A 36 6.22 -4.04 -0.59
C PHE A 36 5.03 -3.08 -0.47
N GLN A 37 3.80 -3.53 -0.73
CA GLN A 37 2.59 -2.71 -0.59
C GLN A 37 2.42 -2.18 0.84
N THR A 38 2.62 -3.03 1.84
CA THR A 38 2.56 -2.62 3.25
C THR A 38 3.61 -1.54 3.56
N GLY A 39 4.83 -1.70 3.06
CA GLY A 39 5.92 -0.73 3.21
C GLY A 39 5.62 0.61 2.52
N VAL A 40 5.16 0.57 1.28
CA VAL A 40 4.77 1.77 0.52
C VAL A 40 3.64 2.52 1.22
N GLY A 41 2.59 1.83 1.66
CA GLY A 41 1.50 2.45 2.41
C GLY A 41 1.96 3.13 3.70
N ALA A 42 2.86 2.50 4.45
CA ALA A 42 3.45 3.08 5.66
C ALA A 42 4.31 4.32 5.35
N THR A 43 5.06 4.30 4.25
CA THR A 43 5.88 5.43 3.80
C THR A 43 5.01 6.62 3.37
N ILE A 44 3.97 6.38 2.57
CA ILE A 44 3.02 7.43 2.15
C ILE A 44 2.38 8.08 3.38
N LYS A 45 1.94 7.28 4.36
CA LYS A 45 1.33 7.75 5.59
C LYS A 45 2.27 8.67 6.38
N LYS A 46 3.53 8.28 6.56
CA LYS A 46 4.54 9.10 7.25
C LYS A 46 4.87 10.36 6.46
N ALA A 47 5.07 10.24 5.15
CA ALA A 47 5.38 11.38 4.28
C ALA A 47 4.24 12.42 4.30
N SER A 48 2.98 11.99 4.22
CA SER A 48 1.82 12.88 4.26
C SER A 48 1.73 13.66 5.58
N LEU A 49 2.03 13.03 6.71
CA LEU A 49 2.05 13.70 8.02
C LEU A 49 3.19 14.71 8.12
N VAL A 50 4.39 14.36 7.66
CA VAL A 50 5.56 15.26 7.73
C VAL A 50 5.38 16.46 6.80
N VAL A 51 5.03 16.20 5.53
CA VAL A 51 4.86 17.28 4.54
C VAL A 51 3.67 18.16 4.91
N GLY A 52 2.54 17.58 5.28
CA GLY A 52 1.37 18.32 5.75
C GLY A 52 1.73 19.20 6.96
N GLY A 53 2.37 18.64 7.97
CA GLY A 53 2.76 19.39 9.18
C GLY A 53 3.76 20.53 8.90
N ILE A 54 4.69 20.37 7.97
CA ILE A 54 5.61 21.45 7.56
C ILE A 54 4.83 22.59 6.89
N ILE A 55 3.94 22.25 5.95
CA ILE A 55 3.15 23.25 5.22
C ILE A 55 2.19 23.97 6.18
N ASP A 56 1.51 23.23 7.07
CA ASP A 56 0.63 23.79 8.08
C ASP A 56 1.39 24.76 9.00
N GLY A 57 2.61 24.38 9.43
CA GLY A 57 3.48 25.24 10.23
C GLY A 57 3.85 26.54 9.51
N LEU A 58 4.21 26.48 8.24
CA LEU A 58 4.50 27.66 7.41
C LEU A 58 3.27 28.55 7.23
N CYS A 59 2.08 27.96 7.02
CA CYS A 59 0.82 28.70 6.92
C CYS A 59 0.49 29.41 8.22
N LEU A 60 0.70 28.78 9.37
CA LEU A 60 0.49 29.40 10.69
C LEU A 60 1.44 30.58 10.90
N ILE A 61 2.74 30.44 10.58
CA ILE A 61 3.70 31.54 10.65
C ILE A 61 3.26 32.70 9.75
N ASN A 62 2.81 32.41 8.55
CA ASN A 62 2.29 33.42 7.64
C ASN A 62 1.08 34.16 8.21
N ILE A 63 0.10 33.47 8.78
CA ILE A 63 -1.07 34.05 9.42
C ILE A 63 -0.65 34.97 10.56
N LEU A 64 0.20 34.49 11.47
CA LEU A 64 0.67 35.24 12.63
C LEU A 64 1.46 36.50 12.21
N SER A 65 2.32 36.39 11.20
CA SER A 65 3.06 37.52 10.65
C SER A 65 2.16 38.61 10.06
N ASN A 66 1.12 38.23 9.34
CA ASN A 66 0.19 39.19 8.74
C ASN A 66 -0.75 39.84 9.74
N LEU A 67 -1.14 39.12 10.81
CA LEU A 67 -1.95 39.68 11.89
C LEU A 67 -1.14 40.54 12.86
N GLY A 68 0.12 40.16 13.09
CA GLY A 68 1.04 40.90 13.99
C GLY A 68 1.69 42.12 13.36
N SER A 69 1.64 42.29 12.03
CA SER A 69 2.22 43.46 11.36
C SER A 69 1.38 44.70 11.62
N GLN A 70 1.90 45.59 12.49
CA GLN A 70 1.38 46.92 12.67
C GLN A 70 1.84 47.82 11.49
N SER A 71 1.25 47.59 10.30
CA SER A 71 1.45 48.50 9.18
C SER A 71 0.62 49.76 9.35
N MET A 72 1.04 50.85 8.72
CA MET A 72 0.29 52.14 8.75
C MET A 72 -1.15 52.02 8.25
N PHE A 73 -1.48 50.88 7.59
CA PHE A 73 -2.82 50.53 7.05
C PHE A 73 -3.54 49.45 7.84
N GLY A 74 -3.02 49.06 9.01
CA GLY A 74 -3.60 47.97 9.82
C GLY A 74 -3.15 46.56 9.41
N PRO A 75 -3.71 45.50 10.03
CA PRO A 75 -3.33 44.11 9.77
C PRO A 75 -3.63 43.72 8.32
N ASN A 76 -2.71 42.97 7.70
CA ASN A 76 -2.90 42.49 6.33
C ASN A 76 -3.87 41.28 6.30
N LEU A 77 -5.18 41.57 6.30
CA LEU A 77 -6.24 40.57 6.31
C LEU A 77 -6.22 39.68 5.08
N PHE A 78 -5.80 40.19 3.92
CA PHE A 78 -5.70 39.38 2.70
C PHE A 78 -4.58 38.33 2.82
N GLY A 79 -3.42 38.69 3.33
CA GLY A 79 -2.31 37.76 3.59
C GLY A 79 -2.67 36.71 4.63
N ALA A 80 -3.40 37.08 5.70
CA ALA A 80 -3.89 36.13 6.70
C ALA A 80 -4.94 35.16 6.11
N ALA A 81 -5.85 35.67 5.26
CA ALA A 81 -6.85 34.82 4.58
C ALA A 81 -6.20 33.78 3.64
N LEU A 82 -5.17 34.18 2.89
CA LEU A 82 -4.39 33.23 2.06
C LEU A 82 -3.69 32.18 2.91
N GLY A 83 -3.14 32.57 4.07
CA GLY A 83 -2.53 31.63 5.00
C GLY A 83 -3.57 30.62 5.56
N LEU A 84 -4.78 31.09 5.90
CA LEU A 84 -5.88 30.23 6.36
C LEU A 84 -6.33 29.25 5.27
N PHE A 85 -6.48 29.73 4.04
CA PHE A 85 -6.82 28.87 2.91
C PHE A 85 -5.74 27.80 2.68
N GLY A 86 -4.46 28.19 2.71
CA GLY A 86 -3.33 27.27 2.61
C GLY A 86 -3.34 26.20 3.70
N LEU A 87 -3.65 26.57 4.93
CA LEU A 87 -3.79 25.66 6.07
C LEU A 87 -4.88 24.60 5.81
N ILE A 88 -6.06 25.02 5.36
CA ILE A 88 -7.17 24.11 5.06
C ILE A 88 -6.77 23.12 3.96
N VAL A 89 -6.16 23.61 2.88
CA VAL A 89 -5.75 22.77 1.75
C VAL A 89 -4.65 21.78 2.17
N ALA A 90 -3.67 22.23 2.94
CA ALA A 90 -2.57 21.36 3.41
C ALA A 90 -3.06 20.28 4.36
N THR A 91 -3.90 20.64 5.33
CA THR A 91 -4.51 19.68 6.27
C THR A 91 -5.37 18.64 5.53
N ALA A 92 -6.22 19.09 4.58
CA ALA A 92 -7.03 18.18 3.76
C ALA A 92 -6.16 17.25 2.91
N GLY A 93 -5.12 17.77 2.26
CA GLY A 93 -4.17 16.99 1.47
C GLY A 93 -3.41 15.97 2.32
N GLY A 94 -2.95 16.36 3.50
CA GLY A 94 -2.31 15.48 4.48
C GLY A 94 -3.24 14.36 4.94
N ALA A 95 -4.50 14.66 5.23
CA ALA A 95 -5.51 13.67 5.64
C ALA A 95 -5.80 12.67 4.51
N ILE A 96 -5.97 13.14 3.28
CA ILE A 96 -6.18 12.28 2.10
C ILE A 96 -4.97 11.35 1.92
N GLY A 97 -3.76 11.88 1.96
CA GLY A 97 -2.54 11.08 1.83
C GLY A 97 -2.41 10.03 2.94
N TRP A 98 -2.77 10.38 4.18
CA TRP A 98 -2.79 9.44 5.30
C TRP A 98 -3.81 8.31 5.11
N ILE A 99 -5.02 8.63 4.63
CA ILE A 99 -6.07 7.65 4.32
C ILE A 99 -5.59 6.71 3.21
N LEU A 100 -5.07 7.25 2.11
CA LEU A 100 -4.55 6.44 0.99
C LEU A 100 -3.43 5.51 1.43
N GLY A 101 -2.48 6.01 2.21
CA GLY A 101 -1.40 5.20 2.76
C GLY A 101 -1.92 4.08 3.69
N THR A 102 -2.99 4.34 4.44
CA THR A 102 -3.64 3.34 5.30
C THR A 102 -4.33 2.27 4.46
N LEU A 103 -5.06 2.65 3.40
CA LEU A 103 -5.73 1.71 2.50
C LEU A 103 -4.73 0.80 1.77
N ILE A 104 -3.65 1.36 1.24
CA ILE A 104 -2.60 0.58 0.58
C ILE A 104 -1.95 -0.41 1.55
N SER A 105 -1.65 0.03 2.79
CA SER A 105 -1.10 -0.84 3.82
C SER A 105 -2.06 -1.96 4.21
N ALA A 106 -3.36 -1.65 4.35
CA ALA A 106 -4.39 -2.64 4.67
C ALA A 106 -4.55 -3.68 3.57
N GLN A 107 -4.50 -3.28 2.29
CA GLN A 107 -4.52 -4.21 1.16
C GLN A 107 -3.31 -5.17 1.18
N GLY A 108 -2.11 -4.66 1.49
CA GLY A 108 -0.93 -5.50 1.65
C GLY A 108 -1.05 -6.52 2.78
N GLN A 109 -1.64 -6.12 3.91
CA GLN A 109 -1.90 -7.02 5.04
C GLN A 109 -2.96 -8.06 4.70
N LEU A 110 -4.04 -7.68 4.02
CA LEU A 110 -5.09 -8.60 3.57
C LEU A 110 -4.53 -9.63 2.60
N LEU A 111 -3.71 -9.19 1.63
CA LEU A 111 -3.04 -10.09 0.69
C LEU A 111 -2.15 -11.08 1.45
N LYS A 112 -1.37 -10.63 2.43
CA LYS A 112 -0.55 -11.50 3.26
C LYS A 112 -1.39 -12.53 4.00
N ALA A 113 -2.47 -12.13 4.66
CA ALA A 113 -3.37 -13.06 5.38
C ALA A 113 -4.01 -14.10 4.44
N THR A 114 -4.39 -13.70 3.22
CA THR A 114 -4.92 -14.60 2.21
C THR A 114 -3.87 -15.61 1.74
N LEU A 115 -2.62 -15.15 1.55
CA LEU A 115 -1.50 -16.02 1.18
C LEU A 115 -1.14 -17.00 2.30
N ASP A 116 -1.16 -16.58 3.56
CA ASP A 116 -0.94 -17.45 4.71
C ASP A 116 -1.96 -18.60 4.72
N GLY A 117 -3.24 -18.28 4.49
CA GLY A 117 -4.29 -19.29 4.34
C GLY A 117 -4.04 -20.24 3.17
N ALA A 118 -3.71 -19.71 2.00
CA ALA A 118 -3.46 -20.50 0.79
C ALA A 118 -2.23 -21.41 0.93
N VAL A 119 -1.14 -20.91 1.51
CA VAL A 119 0.09 -21.70 1.76
C VAL A 119 -0.19 -22.83 2.77
N ASN A 120 -0.93 -22.52 3.84
CA ASN A 120 -1.21 -23.51 4.88
C ASN A 120 -2.14 -24.65 4.38
N THR A 121 -3.04 -24.36 3.48
CA THR A 121 -3.99 -25.35 2.91
C THR A 121 -3.49 -26.00 1.62
N SER A 122 -2.35 -25.60 1.07
CA SER A 122 -1.82 -26.13 -0.18
C SER A 122 -1.38 -27.59 -0.03
N PRO A 123 -1.96 -28.55 -0.81
CA PRO A 123 -1.51 -29.93 -0.79
C PRO A 123 -0.18 -30.17 -1.50
N PHE A 124 0.34 -29.17 -2.22
CA PHE A 124 1.55 -29.27 -3.05
C PHE A 124 2.82 -28.80 -2.34
N LEU A 125 2.70 -28.19 -1.14
CA LEU A 125 3.82 -27.67 -0.37
C LEU A 125 4.13 -28.58 0.82
N GLU A 126 5.40 -28.93 1.00
CA GLU A 126 5.89 -29.60 2.18
C GLU A 126 5.96 -28.63 3.38
N ASP A 127 5.95 -29.16 4.60
CA ASP A 127 5.96 -28.34 5.82
C ASP A 127 7.19 -27.42 5.90
N ARG A 128 8.34 -27.89 5.41
CA ARG A 128 9.57 -27.10 5.36
C ARG A 128 9.47 -25.92 4.38
N GLU A 129 8.82 -26.12 3.24
CA GLU A 129 8.58 -25.05 2.25
C GLU A 129 7.56 -24.04 2.75
N ARG A 130 6.48 -24.50 3.40
CA ARG A 130 5.50 -23.64 4.07
C ARG A 130 6.17 -22.74 5.10
N ALA A 131 6.97 -23.31 5.99
CA ALA A 131 7.70 -22.55 7.00
C ALA A 131 8.65 -21.51 6.39
N ARG A 132 9.34 -21.85 5.30
CA ARG A 132 10.21 -20.92 4.56
C ARG A 132 9.44 -19.76 3.94
N ILE A 133 8.31 -20.03 3.29
CA ILE A 133 7.48 -18.99 2.66
C ILE A 133 6.89 -18.07 3.73
N MET A 134 6.37 -18.61 4.83
CA MET A 134 5.76 -17.83 5.92
C MET A 134 6.77 -17.00 6.71
N SER A 135 8.06 -17.28 6.62
CA SER A 135 9.13 -16.51 7.27
C SER A 135 9.56 -15.24 6.49
N LEU A 136 9.02 -15.00 5.30
CA LEU A 136 9.31 -13.82 4.46
C LEU A 136 8.54 -12.57 4.91
#